data_7b0d690f5d04b5fd6877fc85eb56ebe2
#
_entry.id   7b0d690f5d04b5fd6877fc85eb56ebe2
#
_cell.length_a   1.000
_cell.length_b   1.000
_cell.length_c   1.000
_cell.angle_alpha   90.00
_cell.angle_beta   90.00
_cell.angle_gamma   90.00
#
_symmetry.space_group_name_H-M   'P 1'
#
loop_
_entity.id
_entity.type
_entity.pdbx_description
1 polymer ?
#
loop_
_entity_poly.entity_id
_entity_poly.type
_entity_poly.pdbx_seq_one_letter_code
_entity_poly.pdbx_strand_id
1 'polypeptide(L)'
;GDVAYAALIDAALKMGDGKPLFDSAHHNLFTGKGGAPTVENLGAVVTGMELQQDSFGRVVTIQPRFFIAPIALKTTCESFFNTQITGGPVVGTQAQPLVHNPYGGDFFRRIYDRRLDLDAATTWYLAAARSTVKVFFLGGVQAPYIESRDNFDTDGFETKVRMDVGAKALRWITLAKATA
;
A
#
# COMPACT_ATOMS: atom_id res chain seq x y z
N GLY A 1 6.56 -3.86 12.15
CA GLY A 1 5.58 -4.11 11.07
C GLY A 1 4.26 -3.41 11.34
N ASP A 2 3.61 -3.72 12.45
CA ASP A 2 2.24 -3.24 12.73
C ASP A 2 2.15 -1.73 12.94
N VAL A 3 3.15 -1.12 13.58
CA VAL A 3 3.21 0.35 13.75
C VAL A 3 3.33 1.07 12.40
N ALA A 4 4.12 0.52 11.47
CA ALA A 4 4.25 1.09 10.13
C ALA A 4 2.97 0.88 9.31
N TYR A 5 2.30 -0.26 9.49
CA TYR A 5 1.02 -0.56 8.86
C TYR A 5 -0.08 0.38 9.35
N ALA A 6 -0.20 0.58 10.67
CA ALA A 6 -1.14 1.52 11.25
C ALA A 6 -0.93 2.95 10.72
N ALA A 7 0.33 3.40 10.60
CA ALA A 7 0.65 4.71 10.02
C ALA A 7 0.24 4.86 8.54
N LEU A 8 0.00 3.74 7.86
CA LEU A 8 -0.38 3.71 6.44
C LEU A 8 -1.90 3.75 6.25
N ILE A 9 -2.66 3.05 7.09
CA ILE A 9 -4.10 2.87 6.93
C ILE A 9 -4.95 3.72 7.87
N ASP A 10 -4.39 4.17 9.00
CA ASP A 10 -5.16 4.95 9.98
C ASP A 10 -5.47 6.35 9.45
N ALA A 11 -6.73 6.55 9.05
CA ALA A 11 -7.23 7.84 8.60
C ALA A 11 -7.23 8.93 9.68
N ALA A 12 -7.11 8.57 10.96
CA ALA A 12 -6.99 9.52 12.06
C ALA A 12 -5.58 10.14 12.13
N LEU A 13 -4.56 9.46 11.56
CA LEU A 13 -3.20 9.97 11.49
C LEU A 13 -3.07 10.99 10.36
N LYS A 14 -3.15 12.26 10.74
CA LYS A 14 -3.03 13.37 9.79
C LYS A 14 -1.58 13.67 9.44
N MET A 15 -1.35 14.05 8.20
CA MET A 15 -0.08 14.56 7.71
C MET A 15 0.18 16.01 8.15
N GLY A 16 1.27 16.60 7.71
CA GLY A 16 1.65 17.97 8.07
C GLY A 16 0.68 19.06 7.58
N ASP A 17 -0.11 18.76 6.57
CA ASP A 17 -1.17 19.60 6.01
C ASP A 17 -2.55 19.43 6.68
N GLY A 18 -2.61 18.60 7.72
CA GLY A 18 -3.84 18.32 8.46
C GLY A 18 -4.81 17.32 7.80
N LYS A 19 -4.43 16.73 6.66
CA LYS A 19 -5.24 15.72 5.94
C LYS A 19 -4.72 14.31 6.18
N PRO A 20 -5.55 13.27 5.99
CA PRO A 20 -5.08 11.88 6.02
C PRO A 20 -4.14 11.61 4.84
N LEU A 21 -3.35 10.53 4.92
CA LEU A 21 -2.41 10.14 3.86
C LEU A 21 -3.11 9.97 2.51
N PHE A 22 -4.27 9.31 2.48
CA PHE A 22 -5.09 9.15 1.29
C PHE A 22 -6.25 10.13 1.33
N ASP A 23 -6.21 11.11 0.45
CA ASP A 23 -7.21 12.16 0.34
C ASP A 23 -7.38 12.59 -1.12
N SER A 24 -8.57 13.01 -1.49
CA SER A 24 -8.85 13.51 -2.84
C SER A 24 -7.99 14.73 -3.20
N ALA A 25 -7.67 15.57 -2.22
CA ALA A 25 -6.79 16.73 -2.43
C ALA A 25 -5.31 16.36 -2.62
N HIS A 26 -4.92 15.14 -2.25
CA HIS A 26 -3.60 14.60 -2.55
C HIS A 26 -3.54 13.91 -3.91
N HIS A 27 -4.66 13.79 -4.61
CA HIS A 27 -4.78 13.07 -5.89
C HIS A 27 -4.22 11.63 -5.86
N ASN A 28 -4.28 10.99 -4.70
CA ASN A 28 -3.75 9.64 -4.46
C ASN A 28 -4.82 8.64 -3.98
N LEU A 29 -6.08 9.07 -3.93
CA LEU A 29 -7.24 8.25 -3.59
C LEU A 29 -8.13 8.08 -4.83
N PHE A 30 -8.32 6.85 -5.28
CA PHE A 30 -9.10 6.49 -6.46
C PHE A 30 -10.29 5.63 -6.04
N THR A 31 -11.46 6.25 -5.93
CA THR A 31 -12.72 5.57 -5.60
C THR A 31 -13.33 4.91 -6.84
N GLY A 32 -14.01 3.77 -6.63
CA GLY A 32 -14.60 2.98 -7.72
C GLY A 32 -13.56 2.26 -8.61
N LYS A 33 -12.31 2.16 -8.16
CA LYS A 33 -11.23 1.50 -8.89
C LYS A 33 -10.67 0.28 -8.15
N GLY A 34 -11.24 -0.07 -7.00
CA GLY A 34 -10.86 -1.24 -6.22
C GLY A 34 -11.39 -2.55 -6.80
N GLY A 35 -11.22 -3.64 -6.03
CA GLY A 35 -11.60 -4.98 -6.44
C GLY A 35 -10.60 -5.63 -7.38
N ALA A 36 -11.09 -6.44 -8.31
CA ALA A 36 -10.24 -7.10 -9.32
C ALA A 36 -9.53 -6.05 -10.20
N PRO A 37 -8.20 -6.12 -10.37
CA PRO A 37 -7.50 -5.19 -11.23
C PRO A 37 -7.92 -5.40 -12.69
N THR A 38 -8.12 -4.30 -13.40
CA THR A 38 -8.35 -4.27 -14.85
C THR A 38 -7.34 -3.34 -15.49
N VAL A 39 -7.12 -3.45 -16.78
CA VAL A 39 -6.20 -2.56 -17.52
C VAL A 39 -6.64 -1.10 -17.35
N GLU A 40 -7.94 -0.85 -17.39
CA GLU A 40 -8.50 0.50 -17.24
C GLU A 40 -8.28 1.07 -15.82
N ASN A 41 -8.66 0.29 -14.78
CA ASN A 41 -8.53 0.76 -13.40
C ASN A 41 -7.07 0.96 -13.00
N LEU A 42 -6.22 0.00 -13.37
CA LEU A 42 -4.79 0.07 -13.07
C LEU A 42 -4.14 1.23 -13.85
N GLY A 43 -4.51 1.40 -15.13
CA GLY A 43 -4.03 2.51 -15.96
C GLY A 43 -4.39 3.87 -15.39
N ALA A 44 -5.61 4.04 -14.92
CA ALA A 44 -6.04 5.29 -14.30
C ALA A 44 -5.21 5.64 -13.05
N VAL A 45 -4.92 4.65 -12.19
CA VAL A 45 -4.12 4.86 -10.98
C VAL A 45 -2.64 5.10 -11.32
N VAL A 46 -2.06 4.36 -12.26
CA VAL A 46 -0.69 4.58 -12.74
C VAL A 46 -0.52 5.98 -13.31
N THR A 47 -1.40 6.38 -14.24
CA THR A 47 -1.38 7.73 -14.81
C THR A 47 -1.55 8.81 -13.74
N GLY A 48 -2.48 8.62 -12.80
CA GLY A 48 -2.66 9.56 -11.70
C GLY A 48 -1.42 9.69 -10.80
N MET A 49 -0.67 8.60 -10.58
CA MET A 49 0.61 8.67 -9.87
C MET A 49 1.70 9.38 -10.66
N GLU A 50 1.79 9.15 -11.97
CA GLU A 50 2.80 9.76 -12.84
C GLU A 50 2.57 11.25 -13.06
N LEU A 51 1.31 11.70 -12.99
CA LEU A 51 0.92 13.11 -13.08
C LEU A 51 0.95 13.85 -11.73
N GLN A 52 1.42 13.22 -10.67
CA GLN A 52 1.49 13.82 -9.34
C GLN A 52 2.37 15.08 -9.30
N GLN A 53 1.93 16.02 -8.48
CA GLN A 53 2.64 17.27 -8.22
C GLN A 53 3.03 17.34 -6.74
N ASP A 54 4.09 18.07 -6.45
CA ASP A 54 4.46 18.36 -5.05
C ASP A 54 3.56 19.49 -4.48
N SER A 55 3.73 19.79 -3.20
CA SER A 55 2.99 20.86 -2.52
C SER A 55 3.19 22.26 -3.11
N PHE A 56 4.15 22.43 -4.02
CA PHE A 56 4.43 23.67 -4.74
C PHE A 56 3.93 23.65 -6.19
N GLY A 57 3.18 22.62 -6.59
CA GLY A 57 2.66 22.48 -7.95
C GLY A 57 3.70 22.02 -8.97
N ARG A 58 4.88 21.58 -8.54
CA ARG A 58 5.93 21.11 -9.47
C ARG A 58 5.69 19.64 -9.81
N VAL A 59 5.84 19.30 -11.08
CA VAL A 59 5.74 17.92 -11.57
C VAL A 59 6.84 17.06 -10.94
N VAL A 60 6.45 15.93 -10.39
CA VAL A 60 7.37 14.96 -9.81
C VAL A 60 7.25 13.66 -10.61
N THR A 61 8.35 13.24 -11.25
CA THR A 61 8.37 11.96 -11.97
C THR A 61 8.39 10.80 -10.98
N ILE A 62 7.26 10.10 -10.88
CA ILE A 62 7.08 8.95 -10.00
C ILE A 62 6.65 7.76 -10.85
N GLN A 63 7.39 6.66 -10.73
CA GLN A 63 7.01 5.40 -11.36
C GLN A 63 6.55 4.41 -10.28
N PRO A 64 5.34 3.88 -10.34
CA PRO A 64 4.90 2.80 -9.47
C PRO A 64 5.74 1.54 -9.75
N ARG A 65 6.16 0.87 -8.66
CA ARG A 65 6.99 -0.34 -8.71
C ARG A 65 6.38 -1.50 -7.95
N PHE A 66 5.53 -1.21 -6.99
CA PHE A 66 4.94 -2.21 -6.11
C PHE A 66 3.44 -2.16 -6.25
N PHE A 67 2.84 -3.34 -6.40
CA PHE A 67 1.42 -3.56 -6.27
C PHE A 67 1.17 -4.29 -4.95
N ILE A 68 0.37 -3.70 -4.08
CA ILE A 68 0.10 -4.21 -2.73
C ILE A 68 -1.38 -4.46 -2.62
N ALA A 69 -1.78 -5.69 -2.29
CA ALA A 69 -3.18 -6.08 -2.22
C ALA A 69 -3.44 -7.05 -1.06
N PRO A 70 -4.71 -7.20 -0.63
CA PRO A 70 -5.11 -8.22 0.32
C PRO A 70 -4.97 -9.62 -0.28
N ILE A 71 -4.85 -10.63 0.58
CA ILE A 71 -4.74 -12.04 0.16
C ILE A 71 -6.01 -12.51 -0.54
N ALA A 72 -7.18 -11.99 -0.16
CA ALA A 72 -8.45 -12.30 -0.80
C ALA A 72 -8.43 -12.04 -2.33
N LEU A 73 -7.70 -11.01 -2.77
CA LEU A 73 -7.56 -10.69 -4.20
C LEU A 73 -6.39 -11.40 -4.89
N LYS A 74 -5.57 -12.15 -4.17
CA LYS A 74 -4.33 -12.73 -4.71
C LYS A 74 -4.56 -13.53 -5.99
N THR A 75 -5.46 -14.49 -5.98
CA THR A 75 -5.71 -15.36 -7.14
C THR A 75 -6.15 -14.56 -8.36
N THR A 76 -7.06 -13.61 -8.16
CA THR A 76 -7.57 -12.75 -9.24
C THR A 76 -6.47 -11.83 -9.79
N CYS A 77 -5.67 -11.25 -8.91
CA CYS A 77 -4.53 -10.41 -9.30
C CYS A 77 -3.47 -11.21 -10.06
N GLU A 78 -3.09 -12.40 -9.56
CA GLU A 78 -2.11 -13.24 -10.26
C GLU A 78 -2.62 -13.70 -11.61
N SER A 79 -3.91 -14.06 -11.74
CA SER A 79 -4.51 -14.37 -13.03
C SER A 79 -4.41 -13.18 -13.99
N PHE A 80 -4.74 -11.98 -13.54
CA PHE A 80 -4.64 -10.76 -14.36
C PHE A 80 -3.19 -10.45 -14.80
N PHE A 81 -2.25 -10.48 -13.88
CA PHE A 81 -0.84 -10.14 -14.20
C PHE A 81 -0.12 -11.20 -15.02
N ASN A 82 -0.53 -12.46 -14.94
CA ASN A 82 0.03 -13.53 -15.75
C ASN A 82 -0.63 -13.65 -17.12
N THR A 83 -1.75 -12.94 -17.36
CA THR A 83 -2.42 -12.91 -18.65
C THR A 83 -1.74 -11.90 -19.56
N GLN A 84 -1.18 -12.36 -20.67
CA GLN A 84 -0.53 -11.48 -21.65
C GLN A 84 -1.53 -10.77 -22.56
N ILE A 85 -2.70 -11.36 -22.75
CA ILE A 85 -3.73 -10.85 -23.64
C ILE A 85 -5.04 -10.73 -22.86
N THR A 86 -5.55 -9.51 -22.74
CA THR A 86 -6.86 -9.23 -22.18
C THR A 86 -7.86 -9.03 -23.31
N GLY A 87 -8.83 -9.93 -23.39
CA GLY A 87 -9.98 -9.82 -24.29
C GLY A 87 -11.18 -10.40 -23.59
N GLY A 88 -12.29 -9.68 -23.60
CA GLY A 88 -13.54 -10.18 -23.01
C GLY A 88 -14.13 -11.34 -23.83
N PRO A 89 -14.95 -12.23 -23.20
CA PRO A 89 -15.74 -13.18 -23.94
C PRO A 89 -16.66 -12.44 -24.92
N VAL A 90 -16.85 -13.04 -26.08
CA VAL A 90 -17.80 -12.52 -27.07
C VAL A 90 -19.19 -12.49 -26.46
N VAL A 91 -19.71 -11.31 -26.17
CA VAL A 91 -21.10 -11.12 -25.78
C VAL A 91 -21.81 -10.50 -26.99
N GLY A 92 -22.56 -11.28 -27.71
CA GLY A 92 -23.22 -10.88 -28.95
C GLY A 92 -22.31 -10.96 -30.19
N THR A 93 -22.67 -10.28 -31.25
CA THR A 93 -22.02 -10.33 -32.57
C THR A 93 -20.74 -9.48 -32.71
N GLN A 94 -20.27 -8.86 -31.64
CA GLN A 94 -19.06 -8.02 -31.64
C GLN A 94 -17.94 -8.72 -30.89
N ALA A 95 -16.93 -9.23 -31.62
CA ALA A 95 -15.69 -9.69 -31.03
C ALA A 95 -14.94 -8.51 -30.40
N GLN A 96 -14.70 -8.55 -29.10
CA GLN A 96 -13.80 -7.59 -28.45
C GLN A 96 -12.36 -7.83 -28.95
N PRO A 97 -11.65 -6.81 -29.41
CA PRO A 97 -10.29 -6.99 -29.87
C PRO A 97 -9.40 -7.50 -28.73
N LEU A 98 -8.54 -8.47 -29.05
CA LEU A 98 -7.52 -8.93 -28.14
C LEU A 98 -6.51 -7.82 -27.91
N VAL A 99 -6.42 -7.32 -26.70
CA VAL A 99 -5.52 -6.24 -26.32
C VAL A 99 -4.41 -6.79 -25.43
N HIS A 100 -3.17 -6.44 -25.75
CA HIS A 100 -2.03 -6.82 -24.92
C HIS A 100 -2.16 -6.16 -23.53
N ASN A 101 -1.93 -6.93 -22.46
CA ASN A 101 -1.91 -6.39 -21.10
C ASN A 101 -0.59 -5.66 -20.84
N PRO A 102 -0.56 -4.33 -20.79
CA PRO A 102 0.68 -3.57 -20.62
C PRO A 102 1.28 -3.73 -19.20
N TYR A 103 0.50 -4.24 -18.25
CA TYR A 103 0.89 -4.45 -16.86
C TYR A 103 1.22 -5.91 -16.54
N GLY A 104 1.22 -6.78 -17.54
CA GLY A 104 1.52 -8.21 -17.38
C GLY A 104 2.99 -8.48 -17.04
N GLY A 105 3.28 -9.70 -16.58
CA GLY A 105 4.63 -10.13 -16.23
C GLY A 105 5.17 -9.44 -14.97
N ASP A 106 6.41 -8.95 -15.06
CA ASP A 106 7.15 -8.37 -13.93
C ASP A 106 7.08 -6.83 -13.87
N PHE A 107 6.05 -6.23 -14.46
CA PHE A 107 5.89 -4.77 -14.43
C PHE A 107 5.84 -4.25 -12.98
N PHE A 108 5.12 -4.95 -12.10
CA PHE A 108 5.05 -4.66 -10.67
C PHE A 108 5.65 -5.78 -9.84
N ARG A 109 6.36 -5.43 -8.78
CA ARG A 109 6.60 -6.34 -7.67
C ARG A 109 5.32 -6.46 -6.84
N ARG A 110 4.72 -7.65 -6.83
CA ARG A 110 3.46 -7.93 -6.15
C ARG A 110 3.71 -8.30 -4.69
N ILE A 111 2.93 -7.71 -3.79
CA ILE A 111 2.98 -7.95 -2.35
C ILE A 111 1.55 -8.18 -1.87
N TYR A 112 1.31 -9.31 -1.21
CA TYR A 112 0.02 -9.64 -0.64
C TYR A 112 0.15 -9.70 0.87
N ASP A 113 -0.68 -8.92 1.59
CA ASP A 113 -0.62 -8.83 3.05
C ASP A 113 -2.00 -9.12 3.65
N ARG A 114 -2.03 -10.11 4.57
CA ARG A 114 -3.25 -10.53 5.27
C ARG A 114 -3.88 -9.40 6.10
N ARG A 115 -3.09 -8.47 6.58
CA ARG A 115 -3.60 -7.35 7.39
C ARG A 115 -4.58 -6.48 6.60
N LEU A 116 -4.39 -6.38 5.29
CA LEU A 116 -5.31 -5.64 4.42
C LEU A 116 -6.69 -6.30 4.29
N ASP A 117 -6.79 -7.62 4.49
CA ASP A 117 -8.09 -8.33 4.48
C ASP A 117 -8.98 -7.94 5.63
N LEU A 118 -8.40 -7.46 6.77
CA LEU A 118 -9.14 -7.06 7.96
C LEU A 118 -9.83 -5.71 7.78
N ASP A 119 -9.27 -4.83 6.95
CA ASP A 119 -9.76 -3.45 6.81
C ASP A 119 -10.58 -3.25 5.53
N ALA A 120 -10.08 -3.74 4.40
CA ALA A 120 -10.76 -3.56 3.12
C ALA A 120 -10.30 -4.58 2.08
N ALA A 121 -10.97 -5.74 2.05
CA ALA A 121 -10.63 -6.87 1.15
C ALA A 121 -10.70 -6.54 -0.36
N THR A 122 -11.25 -5.39 -0.74
CA THR A 122 -11.36 -4.92 -2.14
C THR A 122 -10.43 -3.76 -2.47
N THR A 123 -9.60 -3.34 -1.52
CA THR A 123 -8.70 -2.19 -1.68
C THR A 123 -7.29 -2.67 -2.02
N TRP A 124 -6.67 -2.04 -3.00
CA TRP A 124 -5.27 -2.27 -3.33
C TRP A 124 -4.51 -0.95 -3.48
N TYR A 125 -3.20 -1.04 -3.45
CA TYR A 125 -2.32 0.12 -3.43
C TYR A 125 -1.23 -0.01 -4.47
N LEU A 126 -0.83 1.12 -5.06
CA LEU A 126 0.40 1.24 -5.82
C LEU A 126 1.41 2.06 -5.03
N ALA A 127 2.66 1.61 -5.04
CA ALA A 127 3.75 2.31 -4.37
C ALA A 127 4.95 2.47 -5.29
N ALA A 128 5.61 3.62 -5.19
CA ALA A 128 6.91 3.86 -5.83
C ALA A 128 8.05 3.28 -4.99
N ALA A 129 9.24 3.18 -5.57
CA ALA A 129 10.43 2.67 -4.87
C ALA A 129 10.94 3.56 -3.73
N ARG A 130 10.34 4.74 -3.54
CA ARG A 130 10.70 5.70 -2.48
C ARG A 130 9.86 5.48 -1.24
N SER A 131 10.48 5.62 -0.07
CA SER A 131 9.84 5.46 1.23
C SER A 131 8.79 6.53 1.50
N THR A 132 7.54 6.13 1.69
CA THR A 132 6.42 6.98 2.12
C THR A 132 6.35 7.07 3.64
N VAL A 133 6.50 5.93 4.32
CA VAL A 133 6.42 5.79 5.77
C VAL A 133 7.83 5.68 6.34
N LYS A 134 8.12 6.45 7.36
CA LYS A 134 9.35 6.31 8.14
C LYS A 134 9.04 5.79 9.53
N VAL A 135 9.89 4.88 9.99
CA VAL A 135 9.89 4.37 11.34
C VAL A 135 10.98 5.08 12.13
N PHE A 136 10.64 5.54 13.32
CA PHE A 136 11.52 6.27 14.23
C PHE A 136 11.68 5.46 15.50
N PHE A 137 12.89 5.45 16.03
CA PHE A 137 13.23 4.83 17.30
C PHE A 137 13.68 5.91 18.28
N LEU A 138 13.14 5.88 19.49
CA LEU A 138 13.50 6.85 20.52
C LEU A 138 14.99 6.76 20.86
N GLY A 139 15.69 7.89 20.81
CA GLY A 139 17.15 7.94 21.03
C GLY A 139 17.99 7.17 19.98
N GLY A 140 17.40 6.75 18.85
CA GLY A 140 18.08 5.96 17.83
C GLY A 140 18.29 4.48 18.19
N VAL A 141 17.78 4.03 19.34
CA VAL A 141 17.95 2.66 19.84
C VAL A 141 16.98 1.71 19.14
N GLN A 142 17.48 0.86 18.26
CA GLN A 142 16.69 -0.10 17.50
C GLN A 142 16.50 -1.46 18.19
N ALA A 143 17.30 -1.75 19.21
CA ALA A 143 17.20 -2.97 20.01
C ALA A 143 16.19 -2.81 21.15
N PRO A 144 15.42 -3.85 21.49
CA PRO A 144 14.59 -3.82 22.68
C PRO A 144 15.46 -3.77 23.94
N TYR A 145 15.03 -2.97 24.91
CA TYR A 145 15.60 -3.02 26.25
C TYR A 145 15.02 -4.23 26.99
N ILE A 146 15.90 -5.09 27.49
CA ILE A 146 15.53 -6.30 28.23
C ILE A 146 16.11 -6.19 29.63
N GLU A 147 15.27 -6.33 30.62
CA GLU A 147 15.62 -6.36 32.04
C GLU A 147 15.02 -7.61 32.69
N SER A 148 15.83 -8.35 33.41
CA SER A 148 15.38 -9.52 34.17
C SER A 148 15.69 -9.33 35.64
N ARG A 149 14.77 -9.73 36.49
CA ARG A 149 14.97 -9.76 37.95
C ARG A 149 14.43 -11.05 38.53
N ASP A 150 15.07 -11.50 39.62
CA ASP A 150 14.54 -12.54 40.43
C ASP A 150 13.37 -12.02 41.28
N ASN A 151 12.29 -12.77 41.33
CA ASN A 151 11.14 -12.44 42.15
C ASN A 151 11.24 -13.14 43.50
N PHE A 152 11.22 -12.38 44.59
CA PHE A 152 11.38 -12.88 45.93
C PHE A 152 10.10 -13.54 46.48
N ASP A 153 8.93 -13.12 45.99
CA ASP A 153 7.63 -13.61 46.47
C ASP A 153 7.21 -14.95 45.81
N THR A 154 7.70 -15.21 44.63
CA THR A 154 7.49 -16.45 43.88
C THR A 154 8.84 -16.94 43.36
N ASP A 155 9.19 -18.19 43.63
CA ASP A 155 10.44 -18.77 43.14
C ASP A 155 10.49 -18.80 41.61
N GLY A 156 10.94 -17.68 41.02
CA GLY A 156 10.97 -17.46 39.59
C GLY A 156 11.63 -16.15 39.23
N PHE A 157 11.81 -15.91 37.95
CA PHE A 157 12.34 -14.65 37.43
C PHE A 157 11.32 -13.94 36.50
N GLU A 158 11.29 -12.61 36.56
CA GLU A 158 10.49 -11.76 35.69
C GLU A 158 11.37 -11.11 34.63
N THR A 159 10.94 -11.14 33.40
CA THR A 159 11.61 -10.46 32.31
C THR A 159 10.71 -9.35 31.74
N LYS A 160 11.22 -8.12 31.71
CA LYS A 160 10.58 -6.96 31.12
C LYS A 160 11.25 -6.62 29.79
N VAL A 161 10.43 -6.47 28.75
CA VAL A 161 10.89 -6.03 27.43
C VAL A 161 10.21 -4.70 27.10
N ARG A 162 11.01 -3.70 26.71
CA ARG A 162 10.52 -2.38 26.29
C ARG A 162 11.17 -1.96 25.00
N MET A 163 10.36 -1.41 24.08
CA MET A 163 10.83 -0.82 22.84
C MET A 163 9.96 0.39 22.52
N ASP A 164 10.61 1.53 22.30
CA ASP A 164 9.93 2.78 21.98
C ASP A 164 10.08 3.05 20.47
N VAL A 165 8.99 2.84 19.72
CA VAL A 165 8.97 2.98 18.26
C VAL A 165 7.74 3.77 17.81
N GLY A 166 7.94 4.63 16.82
CA GLY A 166 6.87 5.37 16.16
C GLY A 166 7.00 5.28 14.65
N ALA A 167 5.91 5.41 13.93
CA ALA A 167 5.92 5.50 12.48
C ALA A 167 5.00 6.62 12.00
N LYS A 168 5.41 7.30 10.93
CA LYS A 168 4.60 8.34 10.30
C LYS A 168 4.83 8.37 8.79
N ALA A 169 3.74 8.60 8.04
CA ALA A 169 3.82 8.90 6.63
C ALA A 169 4.34 10.34 6.45
N LEU A 170 5.36 10.52 5.62
CA LEU A 170 5.98 11.82 5.38
C LEU A 170 5.63 12.41 4.02
N ARG A 171 5.26 11.57 3.05
CA ARG A 171 4.92 11.99 1.69
C ARG A 171 3.72 11.19 1.19
N TRP A 172 2.78 11.86 0.54
CA TRP A 172 1.62 11.21 -0.10
C TRP A 172 1.87 10.82 -1.55
N ILE A 173 2.77 11.54 -2.24
CA ILE A 173 2.97 11.44 -3.70
C ILE A 173 3.49 10.08 -4.18
N THR A 174 4.09 9.29 -3.29
CA THR A 174 4.72 8.00 -3.62
C THR A 174 3.80 6.79 -3.41
N LEU A 175 2.55 7.03 -3.03
CA LEU A 175 1.59 5.98 -2.71
C LEU A 175 0.20 6.37 -3.22
N ALA A 176 -0.49 5.42 -3.87
CA ALA A 176 -1.86 5.58 -4.31
C ALA A 176 -2.73 4.45 -3.76
N LYS A 177 -3.98 4.76 -3.44
CA LYS A 177 -4.99 3.84 -2.93
C LYS A 177 -6.15 3.75 -3.91
N ALA A 178 -6.49 2.53 -4.33
CA ALA A 178 -7.69 2.25 -5.10
C ALA A 178 -8.68 1.48 -4.23
N THR A 179 -9.87 2.01 -4.10
CA THR A 179 -10.96 1.43 -3.30
C THR A 179 -12.22 1.26 -4.14
N ALA A 180 -13.05 0.31 -3.75
CA ALA A 180 -14.36 0.07 -4.36
C ALA A 180 -15.30 1.26 -4.15
#